data_69420ab8a08f50072e56cd9fe04589e2
#
_entry.id   69420ab8a08f50072e56cd9fe04589e2
#
_cell.length_a   1.000
_cell.length_b   1.000
_cell.length_c   1.000
_cell.angle_alpha   90.00
_cell.angle_beta   90.00
_cell.angle_gamma   90.00
#
_symmetry.space_group_name_H-M   'P 1'
#
loop_
_entity.id
_entity.type
_entity.pdbx_description
1 polymer ?
#
loop_
_entity_poly.entity_id
_entity_poly.type
_entity_poly.pdbx_seq_one_letter_code
_entity_poly.pdbx_strand_id
1 'polypeptide(L)'
;MKNLTWQNPEQLFVAQELINKVKSKCCGIKDHKNSPEKFYDNIEHHYEFLGDKLIIGKFCAIAEGVKFIMNGANHRMDGITTYPFNIFGCGWEKVTPTIEQLPFKGDTVIGNDVWIGQNVTIMPGVIIGDGAIIAANSTVVKSVEPYSIYSGNPAKFIKKRFSDEKIEFLLKLEWWNWSGEEIFDNLEILTSEAGLEELMNKYSKRDAIN
;
A
#
# COMPACT_ATOMS: atom_id res chain seq x y z
N MET A 1 -18.33 12.11 -0.23
CA MET A 1 -17.78 10.85 -0.87
C MET A 1 -16.29 10.82 -0.59
N LYS A 2 -15.78 9.79 0.09
CA LYS A 2 -14.35 9.67 0.43
C LYS A 2 -13.57 9.45 -0.87
N ASN A 3 -12.63 10.36 -1.19
CA ASN A 3 -11.81 10.28 -2.40
C ASN A 3 -10.75 9.18 -2.28
N LEU A 4 -11.13 7.92 -2.51
CA LEU A 4 -10.19 6.86 -2.86
C LEU A 4 -9.97 6.92 -4.37
N THR A 5 -8.83 7.44 -4.78
CA THR A 5 -8.38 7.28 -6.16
C THR A 5 -7.65 5.93 -6.28
N TRP A 6 -8.41 4.89 -6.58
CA TRP A 6 -7.84 3.73 -7.26
C TRP A 6 -7.34 4.23 -8.61
N GLN A 7 -6.10 3.99 -8.97
CA GLN A 7 -5.54 4.50 -10.22
C GLN A 7 -6.30 3.99 -11.47
N ASN A 8 -7.18 2.99 -11.31
CA ASN A 8 -8.12 2.61 -12.35
C ASN A 8 -9.28 1.78 -11.77
N PRO A 9 -10.57 2.23 -11.83
CA PRO A 9 -11.73 1.42 -11.47
C PRO A 9 -11.85 0.13 -12.27
N GLU A 10 -11.35 0.11 -13.52
CA GLU A 10 -11.35 -1.08 -14.37
C GLU A 10 -10.42 -2.18 -13.83
N GLN A 11 -9.40 -1.83 -13.06
CA GLN A 11 -8.47 -2.83 -12.49
C GLN A 11 -9.07 -3.57 -11.29
N LEU A 12 -9.91 -2.92 -10.51
CA LEU A 12 -10.71 -3.60 -9.49
C LEU A 12 -11.71 -4.56 -10.15
N PHE A 13 -12.27 -4.16 -11.30
CA PHE A 13 -13.20 -4.97 -12.09
C PHE A 13 -12.50 -6.18 -12.71
N VAL A 14 -11.31 -6.03 -13.25
CA VAL A 14 -10.49 -7.14 -13.80
C VAL A 14 -10.04 -8.10 -12.70
N ALA A 15 -9.59 -7.62 -11.56
CA ALA A 15 -9.28 -8.47 -10.41
C ALA A 15 -10.53 -9.19 -9.90
N GLN A 16 -11.68 -8.53 -9.83
CA GLN A 16 -12.95 -9.11 -9.43
C GLN A 16 -13.48 -10.11 -10.47
N GLU A 17 -13.29 -9.84 -11.75
CA GLU A 17 -13.68 -10.76 -12.83
C GLU A 17 -12.77 -12.00 -12.87
N LEU A 18 -11.46 -11.83 -12.64
CA LEU A 18 -10.51 -12.94 -12.48
C LEU A 18 -10.84 -13.77 -11.24
N ILE A 19 -11.14 -13.13 -10.11
CA ILE A 19 -11.58 -13.80 -8.88
C ILE A 19 -12.90 -14.52 -9.11
N ASN A 20 -13.84 -13.93 -9.82
CA ASN A 20 -15.11 -14.59 -10.16
C ASN A 20 -14.93 -15.76 -11.13
N LYS A 21 -14.00 -15.63 -12.09
CA LYS A 21 -13.65 -16.69 -13.04
C LYS A 21 -12.90 -17.86 -12.36
N VAL A 22 -12.05 -17.56 -11.39
CA VAL A 22 -11.38 -18.53 -10.51
C VAL A 22 -12.38 -19.16 -9.55
N LYS A 23 -13.29 -18.39 -8.94
CA LYS A 23 -14.37 -18.89 -8.06
C LYS A 23 -15.30 -19.85 -8.80
N SER A 24 -15.57 -19.64 -10.08
CA SER A 24 -16.40 -20.56 -10.89
C SER A 24 -15.73 -21.91 -11.20
N LYS A 25 -14.39 -22.00 -11.06
CA LYS A 25 -13.61 -23.22 -11.32
C LYS A 25 -13.09 -23.93 -10.06
N CYS A 26 -13.01 -23.23 -8.93
CA CYS A 26 -12.48 -23.77 -7.67
C CYS A 26 -13.57 -23.82 -6.59
N CYS A 27 -14.21 -24.96 -6.41
CA CYS A 27 -15.02 -25.24 -5.23
C CYS A 27 -14.14 -25.15 -3.97
N GLY A 28 -14.36 -24.13 -3.10
CA GLY A 28 -13.82 -24.15 -1.74
C GLY A 28 -13.10 -22.89 -1.23
N ILE A 29 -12.99 -21.81 -1.99
CA ILE A 29 -12.49 -20.55 -1.44
C ILE A 29 -13.60 -19.92 -0.59
N LYS A 30 -13.46 -20.02 0.74
CA LYS A 30 -14.32 -19.29 1.68
C LYS A 30 -14.13 -17.80 1.43
N ASP A 31 -15.23 -17.06 1.36
CA ASP A 31 -15.26 -15.61 1.19
C ASP A 31 -14.25 -14.94 2.11
N HIS A 32 -13.20 -14.33 1.52
CA HIS A 32 -12.44 -13.35 2.23
C HIS A 32 -13.37 -12.17 2.51
N LYS A 33 -13.54 -11.84 3.78
CA LYS A 33 -14.48 -10.84 4.32
C LYS A 33 -14.20 -9.39 3.92
N ASN A 34 -13.40 -9.14 2.89
CA ASN A 34 -13.01 -7.80 2.47
C ASN A 34 -13.86 -7.36 1.27
N SER A 35 -15.09 -6.91 1.55
CA SER A 35 -15.78 -6.06 0.56
C SER A 35 -15.09 -4.69 0.52
N PRO A 36 -15.04 -3.99 -0.65
CA PRO A 36 -14.51 -2.62 -0.74
C PRO A 36 -15.11 -1.67 0.29
N GLU A 37 -16.37 -1.87 0.65
CA GLU A 37 -17.08 -1.07 1.66
C GLU A 37 -16.47 -1.18 3.06
N LYS A 38 -15.96 -2.36 3.44
CA LYS A 38 -15.29 -2.57 4.74
C LYS A 38 -13.85 -2.06 4.76
N PHE A 39 -13.21 -1.89 3.60
CA PHE A 39 -11.85 -1.37 3.53
C PHE A 39 -11.77 0.07 4.05
N TYR A 40 -12.84 0.87 3.91
CA TYR A 40 -12.89 2.24 4.44
C TYR A 40 -12.74 2.31 5.95
N ASP A 41 -13.12 1.26 6.69
CA ASP A 41 -12.97 1.20 8.13
C ASP A 41 -11.49 1.14 8.57
N ASN A 42 -10.59 0.82 7.63
CA ASN A 42 -9.16 0.78 7.86
C ASN A 42 -8.49 2.17 7.75
N ILE A 43 -9.23 3.20 7.31
CA ILE A 43 -8.71 4.55 7.08
C ILE A 43 -9.20 5.46 8.21
N GLU A 44 -8.28 5.88 9.07
CA GLU A 44 -8.55 6.70 10.23
C GLU A 44 -8.10 8.16 10.01
N HIS A 45 -8.85 9.13 10.55
CA HIS A 45 -8.53 10.55 10.51
C HIS A 45 -8.37 11.16 9.11
N HIS A 46 -9.12 10.65 8.13
CA HIS A 46 -9.17 11.22 6.79
C HIS A 46 -10.28 12.29 6.73
N TYR A 47 -9.89 13.54 6.55
CA TYR A 47 -10.79 14.68 6.43
C TYR A 47 -10.64 15.33 5.06
N GLU A 48 -11.75 15.49 4.31
CA GLU A 48 -11.75 16.01 2.93
C GLU A 48 -11.05 17.37 2.80
N PHE A 49 -11.15 18.22 3.83
CA PHE A 49 -10.57 19.55 3.79
C PHE A 49 -9.02 19.56 3.79
N LEU A 50 -8.37 18.48 4.21
CA LEU A 50 -6.92 18.34 4.17
C LEU A 50 -6.42 17.94 2.78
N GLY A 51 -7.24 17.27 1.98
CA GLY A 51 -6.93 16.90 0.60
C GLY A 51 -5.90 15.80 0.43
N ASP A 52 -5.44 15.16 1.52
CA ASP A 52 -4.51 14.03 1.46
C ASP A 52 -5.19 12.77 0.90
N LYS A 53 -4.39 11.92 0.25
CA LYS A 53 -4.86 10.71 -0.41
C LYS A 53 -4.18 9.47 0.16
N LEU A 54 -4.93 8.37 0.16
CA LEU A 54 -4.37 7.03 0.24
C LEU A 54 -4.36 6.43 -1.15
N ILE A 55 -3.18 6.14 -1.67
CA ILE A 55 -2.96 5.54 -2.99
C ILE A 55 -2.44 4.12 -2.79
N ILE A 56 -3.08 3.13 -3.39
CA ILE A 56 -2.68 1.73 -3.28
C ILE A 56 -2.50 1.16 -4.69
N GLY A 57 -1.34 0.56 -4.92
CA GLY A 57 -0.98 -0.11 -6.17
C GLY A 57 -1.70 -1.44 -6.37
N LYS A 58 -1.29 -2.16 -7.40
CA LYS A 58 -1.87 -3.43 -7.84
C LYS A 58 -1.31 -4.60 -7.03
N PHE A 59 -2.07 -5.68 -6.93
CA PHE A 59 -1.64 -6.96 -6.36
C PHE A 59 -1.17 -6.90 -4.90
N CYS A 60 -1.62 -5.88 -4.14
CA CYS A 60 -1.30 -5.78 -2.72
C CYS A 60 -2.08 -6.81 -1.89
N ALA A 61 -1.39 -7.48 -0.98
CA ALA A 61 -1.98 -8.36 0.02
C ALA A 61 -2.02 -7.62 1.36
N ILE A 62 -3.21 -7.17 1.78
CA ILE A 62 -3.42 -6.40 3.01
C ILE A 62 -4.22 -7.26 3.98
N ALA A 63 -3.58 -7.61 5.11
CA ALA A 63 -4.18 -8.46 6.12
C ALA A 63 -5.21 -7.71 6.98
N GLU A 64 -5.97 -8.48 7.78
CA GLU A 64 -6.96 -7.94 8.72
C GLU A 64 -6.31 -7.04 9.79
N GLY A 65 -7.04 -5.99 10.20
CA GLY A 65 -6.61 -5.08 11.26
C GLY A 65 -5.55 -4.06 10.85
N VAL A 66 -5.19 -3.97 9.55
CA VAL A 66 -4.31 -2.91 9.04
C VAL A 66 -5.01 -1.57 9.14
N LYS A 67 -4.28 -0.54 9.60
CA LYS A 67 -4.78 0.83 9.75
C LYS A 67 -3.92 1.80 8.97
N PHE A 68 -4.58 2.68 8.22
CA PHE A 68 -3.97 3.81 7.52
C PHE A 68 -4.36 5.08 8.26
N ILE A 69 -3.41 5.66 8.99
CA ILE A 69 -3.61 6.91 9.70
C ILE A 69 -3.34 8.05 8.72
N MET A 70 -4.31 8.94 8.56
CA MET A 70 -4.21 10.06 7.63
C MET A 70 -3.80 11.35 8.36
N ASN A 71 -3.51 12.41 7.60
CA ASN A 71 -2.96 13.66 8.14
C ASN A 71 -3.83 14.32 9.20
N GLY A 72 -5.11 14.03 9.26
CA GLY A 72 -6.01 14.51 10.30
C GLY A 72 -5.68 14.07 11.71
N ALA A 73 -4.81 13.07 11.88
CA ALA A 73 -4.31 12.64 13.19
C ALA A 73 -3.16 13.51 13.72
N ASN A 74 -2.56 14.36 12.87
CA ASN A 74 -1.42 15.17 13.28
C ASN A 74 -1.88 16.38 14.11
N HIS A 75 -1.21 16.59 15.25
CA HIS A 75 -1.36 17.80 16.04
C HIS A 75 -0.19 18.77 15.80
N ARG A 76 -0.45 20.06 15.91
CA ARG A 76 0.60 21.05 15.95
C ARG A 76 1.48 20.83 17.18
N MET A 77 2.80 20.93 17.00
CA MET A 77 3.78 20.73 18.07
C MET A 77 4.65 21.99 18.30
N ASP A 78 4.34 23.08 17.62
CA ASP A 78 5.05 24.38 17.68
C ASP A 78 4.52 25.33 18.75
N GLY A 79 3.45 24.95 19.43
CA GLY A 79 2.88 25.68 20.57
C GLY A 79 3.35 25.12 21.92
N ILE A 80 3.04 25.85 23.00
CA ILE A 80 3.29 25.39 24.38
C ILE A 80 2.52 24.11 24.70
N THR A 81 1.35 23.92 24.07
CA THR A 81 0.49 22.77 24.27
C THR A 81 0.06 22.17 22.92
N THR A 82 -0.10 20.88 22.87
CA THR A 82 -0.69 20.13 21.75
C THR A 82 -2.18 19.92 21.90
N TYR A 83 -2.80 20.44 22.97
CA TYR A 83 -4.23 20.23 23.23
C TYR A 83 -5.08 20.99 22.21
N PRO A 84 -6.04 20.33 21.54
CA PRO A 84 -6.81 20.92 20.44
C PRO A 84 -8.01 21.72 20.99
N PHE A 85 -7.77 22.84 21.65
CA PHE A 85 -8.83 23.68 22.25
C PHE A 85 -9.95 24.04 21.27
N ASN A 86 -9.60 24.26 20.01
CA ASN A 86 -10.52 24.72 18.98
C ASN A 86 -11.69 23.80 18.69
N ILE A 87 -11.57 22.47 18.99
CA ILE A 87 -12.63 21.51 18.70
C ILE A 87 -13.72 21.44 19.79
N PHE A 88 -13.52 22.09 20.92
CA PHE A 88 -14.43 22.00 22.07
C PHE A 88 -15.47 23.12 22.13
N GLY A 89 -15.45 24.09 21.23
CA GLY A 89 -16.41 25.20 21.23
C GLY A 89 -16.24 26.15 22.41
N CYS A 90 -17.33 26.78 22.88
CA CYS A 90 -17.36 27.67 24.02
C CYS A 90 -16.41 28.90 23.92
N GLY A 91 -16.20 29.40 22.71
CA GLY A 91 -15.29 30.55 22.45
C GLY A 91 -13.82 30.14 22.26
N TRP A 92 -13.47 28.85 22.39
CA TRP A 92 -12.12 28.36 22.15
C TRP A 92 -11.81 28.16 20.67
N GLU A 93 -12.81 28.10 19.83
CA GLU A 93 -12.70 28.09 18.37
C GLU A 93 -11.95 29.29 17.80
N LYS A 94 -11.77 30.36 18.56
CA LYS A 94 -10.96 31.54 18.21
C LYS A 94 -9.49 31.19 17.89
N VAL A 95 -9.02 30.04 18.36
CA VAL A 95 -7.66 29.53 18.10
C VAL A 95 -7.63 28.41 17.04
N THR A 96 -8.70 28.29 16.23
CA THR A 96 -8.72 27.32 15.13
C THR A 96 -7.59 27.61 14.14
N PRO A 97 -6.68 26.66 13.89
CA PRO A 97 -5.60 26.84 12.93
C PRO A 97 -6.15 26.97 11.52
N THR A 98 -5.46 27.71 10.66
CA THR A 98 -5.71 27.66 9.21
C THR A 98 -5.16 26.33 8.65
N ILE A 99 -5.56 25.99 7.41
CA ILE A 99 -5.12 24.74 6.76
C ILE A 99 -3.58 24.72 6.65
N GLU A 100 -2.97 25.86 6.32
CA GLU A 100 -1.52 26.00 6.16
C GLU A 100 -0.74 25.83 7.48
N GLN A 101 -1.43 25.99 8.60
CA GLN A 101 -0.86 25.80 9.93
C GLN A 101 -0.97 24.34 10.42
N LEU A 102 -1.77 23.51 9.75
CA LEU A 102 -1.91 22.10 10.10
C LEU A 102 -0.70 21.30 9.61
N PRO A 103 -0.18 20.36 10.43
CA PRO A 103 0.90 19.50 10.00
C PRO A 103 0.45 18.59 8.85
N PHE A 104 1.06 18.74 7.68
CA PHE A 104 0.76 17.97 6.49
C PHE A 104 2.02 17.23 6.02
N LYS A 105 1.94 15.89 5.91
CA LYS A 105 3.06 15.03 5.53
C LYS A 105 2.96 14.47 4.11
N GLY A 106 1.96 14.91 3.35
CA GLY A 106 1.70 14.42 2.01
C GLY A 106 0.78 13.20 1.96
N ASP A 107 0.64 12.66 0.77
CA ASP A 107 -0.15 11.46 0.50
C ASP A 107 0.52 10.20 1.07
N THR A 108 -0.29 9.24 1.50
CA THR A 108 0.20 7.90 1.85
C THR A 108 0.12 7.02 0.61
N VAL A 109 1.26 6.43 0.22
CA VAL A 109 1.38 5.66 -1.02
C VAL A 109 1.85 4.25 -0.72
N ILE A 110 1.10 3.28 -1.18
CA ILE A 110 1.47 1.86 -1.18
C ILE A 110 1.73 1.46 -2.63
N GLY A 111 2.92 0.98 -2.94
CA GLY A 111 3.31 0.50 -4.25
C GLY A 111 2.57 -0.77 -4.67
N ASN A 112 3.07 -1.43 -5.71
CA ASN A 112 2.51 -2.66 -6.23
C ASN A 112 3.13 -3.89 -5.55
N ASP A 113 2.44 -5.02 -5.53
CA ASP A 113 2.92 -6.28 -4.96
C ASP A 113 3.37 -6.16 -3.48
N VAL A 114 2.76 -5.24 -2.72
CA VAL A 114 3.09 -5.02 -1.31
C VAL A 114 2.32 -6.00 -0.43
N TRP A 115 3.03 -6.66 0.49
CA TRP A 115 2.38 -7.47 1.53
C TRP A 115 2.43 -6.76 2.87
N ILE A 116 1.25 -6.45 3.41
CA ILE A 116 1.07 -5.82 4.73
C ILE A 116 0.47 -6.87 5.68
N GLY A 117 1.24 -7.24 6.68
CA GLY A 117 0.83 -8.20 7.70
C GLY A 117 -0.27 -7.69 8.62
N GLN A 118 -0.81 -8.59 9.43
CA GLN A 118 -1.94 -8.32 10.33
C GLN A 118 -1.61 -7.22 11.36
N ASN A 119 -2.61 -6.37 11.66
CA ASN A 119 -2.51 -5.30 12.67
C ASN A 119 -1.37 -4.29 12.43
N VAL A 120 -0.94 -4.09 11.20
CA VAL A 120 0.03 -3.05 10.86
C VAL A 120 -0.64 -1.68 10.91
N THR A 121 0.05 -0.69 11.46
CA THR A 121 -0.35 0.72 11.42
C THR A 121 0.61 1.49 10.51
N ILE A 122 0.06 2.20 9.53
CA ILE A 122 0.82 3.03 8.59
C ILE A 122 0.52 4.49 8.93
N MET A 123 1.58 5.26 9.20
CA MET A 123 1.47 6.66 9.59
C MET A 123 1.36 7.58 8.37
N PRO A 124 0.85 8.83 8.55
CA PRO A 124 0.61 9.75 7.45
C PRO A 124 1.86 10.05 6.61
N GLY A 125 1.70 10.16 5.29
CA GLY A 125 2.75 10.56 4.36
C GLY A 125 3.83 9.50 4.12
N VAL A 126 3.60 8.25 4.54
CA VAL A 126 4.51 7.14 4.30
C VAL A 126 4.37 6.64 2.86
N ILE A 127 5.50 6.37 2.22
CA ILE A 127 5.58 5.71 0.91
C ILE A 127 6.16 4.31 1.12
N ILE A 128 5.43 3.28 0.73
CA ILE A 128 5.90 1.88 0.74
C ILE A 128 6.17 1.48 -0.70
N GLY A 129 7.44 1.13 -0.99
CA GLY A 129 7.89 0.77 -2.34
C GLY A 129 7.34 -0.58 -2.80
N ASP A 130 7.36 -0.79 -4.13
CA ASP A 130 6.88 -2.00 -4.78
C ASP A 130 7.53 -3.27 -4.20
N GLY A 131 6.76 -4.32 -4.07
CA GLY A 131 7.23 -5.61 -3.58
C GLY A 131 7.67 -5.63 -2.12
N ALA A 132 7.46 -4.57 -1.34
CA ALA A 132 7.83 -4.52 0.07
C ALA A 132 6.95 -5.43 0.94
N ILE A 133 7.49 -5.85 2.08
CA ILE A 133 6.77 -6.64 3.08
C ILE A 133 6.84 -5.92 4.42
N ILE A 134 5.68 -5.70 5.04
CA ILE A 134 5.55 -5.19 6.39
C ILE A 134 5.08 -6.32 7.30
N ALA A 135 5.92 -6.70 8.24
CA ALA A 135 5.58 -7.78 9.18
C ALA A 135 4.42 -7.37 10.12
N ALA A 136 3.67 -8.36 10.57
CA ALA A 136 2.54 -8.15 11.46
C ALA A 136 2.89 -7.33 12.72
N ASN A 137 1.92 -6.59 13.25
CA ASN A 137 2.03 -5.75 14.45
C ASN A 137 3.10 -4.64 14.35
N SER A 138 3.48 -4.23 13.14
CA SER A 138 4.44 -3.15 12.91
C SER A 138 3.76 -1.79 12.83
N THR A 139 4.51 -0.71 13.21
CA THR A 139 4.10 0.68 13.01
C THR A 139 5.06 1.37 12.07
N VAL A 140 4.61 1.64 10.84
CA VAL A 140 5.43 2.24 9.78
C VAL A 140 5.36 3.75 9.89
N VAL A 141 6.48 4.38 10.29
CA VAL A 141 6.59 5.83 10.53
C VAL A 141 7.48 6.54 9.51
N LYS A 142 8.16 5.79 8.63
CA LYS A 142 9.04 6.27 7.56
C LYS A 142 8.81 5.45 6.31
N SER A 143 9.13 6.04 5.17
CA SER A 143 9.04 5.34 3.88
C SER A 143 9.91 4.06 3.85
N VAL A 144 9.46 3.09 3.08
CA VAL A 144 9.99 1.73 2.98
C VAL A 144 10.51 1.53 1.56
N GLU A 145 11.72 1.04 1.44
CA GLU A 145 12.35 0.76 0.14
C GLU A 145 11.66 -0.39 -0.59
N PRO A 146 11.66 -0.39 -1.93
CA PRO A 146 11.14 -1.50 -2.72
C PRO A 146 11.79 -2.84 -2.35
N TYR A 147 11.02 -3.91 -2.43
CA TYR A 147 11.46 -5.29 -2.16
C TYR A 147 12.20 -5.46 -0.83
N SER A 148 11.87 -4.65 0.16
CA SER A 148 12.46 -4.69 1.50
C SER A 148 11.46 -5.20 2.54
N ILE A 149 11.97 -5.86 3.56
CA ILE A 149 11.17 -6.36 4.70
C ILE A 149 11.41 -5.46 5.89
N TYR A 150 10.33 -4.93 6.47
CA TYR A 150 10.36 -4.09 7.66
C TYR A 150 9.52 -4.71 8.77
N SER A 151 9.93 -4.51 10.02
CA SER A 151 9.23 -5.04 11.21
C SER A 151 9.43 -4.16 12.43
N GLY A 152 8.47 -4.22 13.36
CA GLY A 152 8.56 -3.63 14.69
C GLY A 152 7.81 -2.31 14.86
N ASN A 153 7.91 -1.73 16.05
CA ASN A 153 7.33 -0.44 16.42
C ASN A 153 8.39 0.44 17.10
N PRO A 154 8.93 1.48 16.43
CA PRO A 154 8.72 1.78 15.02
C PRO A 154 9.33 0.72 14.08
N ALA A 155 8.71 0.53 12.91
CA ALA A 155 9.20 -0.43 11.91
C ALA A 155 10.60 -0.04 11.42
N LYS A 156 11.49 -1.04 11.38
CA LYS A 156 12.88 -0.90 10.92
C LYS A 156 13.15 -1.91 9.82
N PHE A 157 14.09 -1.58 8.96
CA PHE A 157 14.62 -2.46 7.93
C PHE A 157 15.16 -3.75 8.55
N ILE A 158 14.79 -4.88 8.00
CA ILE A 158 15.29 -6.22 8.38
C ILE A 158 16.24 -6.73 7.30
N LYS A 159 15.77 -6.81 6.04
CA LYS A 159 16.58 -7.29 4.91
C LYS A 159 15.86 -6.94 3.59
N LYS A 160 16.60 -7.01 2.50
CA LYS A 160 16.03 -7.07 1.16
C LYS A 160 15.51 -8.49 0.86
N ARG A 161 14.49 -8.59 0.02
CA ARG A 161 13.95 -9.88 -0.46
C ARG A 161 14.92 -10.55 -1.42
N PHE A 162 15.61 -9.75 -2.24
CA PHE A 162 16.49 -10.17 -3.32
C PHE A 162 17.77 -9.33 -3.34
N SER A 163 18.74 -9.70 -4.18
CA SER A 163 19.91 -8.85 -4.48
C SER A 163 19.50 -7.58 -5.21
N ASP A 164 20.35 -6.55 -5.18
CA ASP A 164 20.07 -5.26 -5.83
C ASP A 164 19.84 -5.42 -7.33
N GLU A 165 20.60 -6.27 -8.00
CA GLU A 165 20.43 -6.59 -9.41
C GLU A 165 19.04 -7.17 -9.72
N LYS A 166 18.59 -8.11 -8.90
CA LYS A 166 17.25 -8.71 -9.02
C LYS A 166 16.14 -7.71 -8.77
N ILE A 167 16.33 -6.84 -7.78
CA ILE A 167 15.37 -5.77 -7.47
C ILE A 167 15.28 -4.80 -8.64
N GLU A 168 16.41 -4.37 -9.21
CA GLU A 168 16.44 -3.49 -10.37
C GLU A 168 15.73 -4.11 -11.58
N PHE A 169 15.96 -5.40 -11.84
CA PHE A 169 15.26 -6.14 -12.87
C PHE A 169 13.75 -6.17 -12.64
N LEU A 170 13.29 -6.51 -11.44
CA LEU A 170 11.87 -6.58 -11.11
C LEU A 170 11.16 -5.23 -11.21
N LEU A 171 11.83 -4.14 -10.80
CA LEU A 171 11.32 -2.78 -10.96
C LEU A 171 11.22 -2.34 -12.42
N LYS A 172 12.07 -2.86 -13.32
CA LYS A 172 11.96 -2.62 -14.76
C LYS A 172 10.93 -3.54 -15.42
N LEU A 173 10.77 -4.76 -14.91
CA LEU A 173 9.84 -5.74 -15.46
C LEU A 173 8.38 -5.31 -15.24
N GLU A 174 8.07 -4.71 -14.10
CA GLU A 174 6.73 -4.23 -13.73
C GLU A 174 5.63 -5.26 -14.07
N TRP A 175 5.80 -6.52 -13.68
CA TRP A 175 4.90 -7.62 -14.00
C TRP A 175 3.42 -7.35 -13.65
N TRP A 176 3.18 -6.46 -12.70
CA TRP A 176 1.84 -6.00 -12.32
C TRP A 176 1.13 -5.17 -13.41
N ASN A 177 1.86 -4.79 -14.47
CA ASN A 177 1.32 -4.12 -15.66
C ASN A 177 1.01 -5.08 -16.80
N TRP A 178 1.33 -6.36 -16.67
CA TRP A 178 0.99 -7.37 -17.65
C TRP A 178 -0.52 -7.55 -17.78
N SER A 179 -0.96 -7.99 -18.95
CA SER A 179 -2.35 -8.39 -19.16
C SER A 179 -2.71 -9.59 -18.28
N GLY A 180 -4.01 -9.78 -18.01
CA GLY A 180 -4.47 -10.95 -17.25
C GLY A 180 -4.10 -12.29 -17.92
N GLU A 181 -4.00 -12.33 -19.24
CA GLU A 181 -3.56 -13.48 -20.02
C GLU A 181 -2.05 -13.75 -19.82
N GLU A 182 -1.23 -12.72 -19.92
CA GLU A 182 0.21 -12.84 -19.66
C GLU A 182 0.51 -13.29 -18.23
N ILE A 183 -0.23 -12.78 -17.24
CA ILE A 183 -0.10 -13.22 -15.85
C ILE A 183 -0.47 -14.69 -15.75
N PHE A 184 -1.59 -15.09 -16.34
CA PHE A 184 -2.07 -16.48 -16.30
C PHE A 184 -1.05 -17.45 -16.91
N ASP A 185 -0.47 -17.10 -18.06
CA ASP A 185 0.54 -17.91 -18.77
C ASP A 185 1.87 -18.02 -18.03
N ASN A 186 2.15 -17.05 -17.11
CA ASN A 186 3.40 -17.01 -16.34
C ASN A 186 3.20 -17.28 -14.85
N LEU A 187 2.03 -17.79 -14.41
CA LEU A 187 1.74 -18.03 -12.98
C LEU A 187 2.77 -18.93 -12.30
N GLU A 188 3.17 -20.03 -12.96
CA GLU A 188 4.15 -20.97 -12.44
C GLU A 188 5.51 -20.28 -12.23
N ILE A 189 5.93 -19.44 -13.18
CA ILE A 189 7.17 -18.67 -13.10
C ILE A 189 7.07 -17.63 -11.97
N LEU A 190 5.98 -16.86 -11.92
CA LEU A 190 5.77 -15.81 -10.91
C LEU A 190 5.73 -16.34 -9.47
N THR A 191 5.34 -17.61 -9.29
CA THR A 191 5.17 -18.21 -7.96
C THR A 191 6.25 -19.23 -7.57
N SER A 192 7.18 -19.56 -8.48
CA SER A 192 8.25 -20.52 -8.21
C SER A 192 9.52 -19.86 -7.69
N GLU A 193 10.31 -20.62 -6.91
CA GLU A 193 11.60 -20.16 -6.39
C GLU A 193 12.60 -19.85 -7.51
N ALA A 194 12.60 -20.64 -8.60
CA ALA A 194 13.48 -20.45 -9.74
C ALA A 194 12.98 -19.41 -10.76
N GLY A 195 11.72 -18.97 -10.63
CA GLY A 195 11.07 -18.17 -11.68
C GLY A 195 11.75 -16.84 -11.98
N LEU A 196 12.32 -16.21 -10.97
CA LEU A 196 13.06 -14.95 -11.15
C LEU A 196 14.30 -15.14 -12.05
N GLU A 197 15.08 -16.19 -11.82
CA GLU A 197 16.24 -16.51 -12.65
C GLU A 197 15.81 -16.86 -14.09
N GLU A 198 14.72 -17.57 -14.22
CA GLU A 198 14.16 -17.92 -15.53
C GLU A 198 13.74 -16.66 -16.31
N LEU A 199 13.05 -15.72 -15.67
CA LEU A 199 12.68 -14.44 -16.28
C LEU A 199 13.91 -13.62 -16.66
N MET A 200 14.88 -13.49 -15.77
CA MET A 200 16.13 -12.77 -16.05
C MET A 200 16.85 -13.36 -17.27
N ASN A 201 16.97 -14.68 -17.36
CA ASN A 201 17.58 -15.36 -18.49
C ASN A 201 16.78 -15.17 -19.80
N LYS A 202 15.46 -15.17 -19.74
CA LYS A 202 14.57 -14.94 -20.90
C LYS A 202 14.73 -13.53 -21.45
N TYR A 203 14.81 -12.53 -20.58
CA TYR A 203 14.96 -11.12 -21.00
C TYR A 203 16.37 -10.79 -21.46
N SER A 204 17.42 -11.30 -20.79
CA SER A 204 18.82 -11.11 -21.24
C SER A 204 19.07 -11.67 -22.65
N LYS A 205 18.41 -12.77 -23.02
CA LYS A 205 18.49 -13.30 -24.38
C LYS A 205 17.79 -12.45 -25.43
N ARG A 206 16.71 -11.74 -25.06
CA ARG A 206 16.00 -10.81 -25.95
C ARG A 206 16.84 -9.56 -26.26
N ASP A 207 17.52 -9.02 -25.25
CA ASP A 207 18.37 -7.83 -25.39
C ASP A 207 19.65 -8.11 -26.19
N ALA A 208 20.10 -9.37 -26.24
CA ALA A 208 21.26 -9.78 -27.01
C ALA A 208 20.94 -10.03 -28.50
N ILE A 209 19.68 -10.03 -28.93
CA ILE A 209 19.22 -10.28 -30.31
C ILE A 209 18.80 -8.97 -31.01
N ASN A 210 18.63 -7.87 -30.28
CA ASN A 210 18.34 -6.53 -30.81
C ASN A 210 19.58 -5.64 -30.75
#